data_a5deab4f2b3b288a7e6bf24eacada8ba
#
_entry.id   a5deab4f2b3b288a7e6bf24eacada8ba
#
_cell.length_a   1.000
_cell.length_b   1.000
_cell.length_c   1.000
_cell.angle_alpha   90.00
_cell.angle_beta   90.00
_cell.angle_gamma   90.00
#
_symmetry.space_group_name_H-M   'P 1'
#
loop_
_entity.id
_entity.type
_entity.pdbx_description
1 polymer ?
#
loop_
_entity_poly.entity_id
_entity_poly.type
_entity_poly.pdbx_seq_one_letter_code
_entity_poly.pdbx_strand_id
1 'polypeptide(L)' 'MKEKVQAALNKIRPMLQADGGDVEFVDVKDGVVSVKLKGACAGCPMSQMTLKNGIERMLKQAVPEVKTVENVA' A
#
# COMPACT_ATOMS: atom_id res chain seq x y z
N MET A 1 -3.44 -5.30 -14.41
CA MET A 1 -3.50 -4.41 -13.23
C MET A 1 -2.61 -4.90 -12.08
N LYS A 2 -2.65 -6.18 -11.78
CA LYS A 2 -1.88 -6.76 -10.68
C LYS A 2 -0.38 -6.47 -10.77
N GLU A 3 0.21 -6.66 -11.95
CA GLU A 3 1.62 -6.42 -12.17
C GLU A 3 2.00 -4.95 -11.98
N LYS A 4 1.15 -4.05 -12.47
CA LYS A 4 1.38 -2.62 -12.33
C LYS A 4 1.32 -2.19 -10.86
N VAL A 5 0.35 -2.73 -10.12
CA VAL A 5 0.19 -2.43 -8.71
C VAL A 5 1.40 -2.94 -7.94
N GLN A 6 1.85 -4.14 -8.22
CA GLN A 6 3.01 -4.71 -7.54
C GLN A 6 4.27 -3.90 -7.83
N ALA A 7 4.47 -3.48 -9.07
CA ALA A 7 5.60 -2.64 -9.42
C ALA A 7 5.56 -1.30 -8.69
N ALA A 8 4.39 -0.70 -8.58
CA ALA A 8 4.21 0.54 -7.84
C ALA A 8 4.50 0.35 -6.36
N LEU A 9 4.02 -0.75 -5.76
CA LEU A 9 4.31 -1.07 -4.37
C LEU A 9 5.80 -1.28 -4.13
N ASN A 10 6.50 -1.92 -5.05
CA ASN A 10 7.94 -2.12 -4.94
C ASN A 10 8.70 -0.79 -4.90
N LYS A 11 8.17 0.25 -5.51
CA LYS A 11 8.75 1.60 -5.44
C LYS A 11 8.45 2.28 -4.10
N ILE A 12 7.31 1.97 -3.51
CA ILE A 12 6.88 2.55 -2.23
C ILE A 12 7.58 1.89 -1.04
N ARG A 13 7.85 0.60 -1.14
CA ARG A 13 8.42 -0.18 -0.03
C ARG A 13 9.69 0.42 0.57
N PRO A 14 10.68 0.86 -0.21
CA PRO A 14 11.88 1.45 0.38
C PRO A 14 11.60 2.65 1.28
N MET A 15 10.60 3.45 0.94
CA MET A 15 10.20 4.60 1.75
C MET A 15 9.65 4.16 3.10
N LEU A 16 8.84 3.11 3.11
CA LEU A 16 8.27 2.56 4.33
C LEU A 16 9.34 1.86 5.17
N GLN A 17 10.24 1.14 4.52
CA GLN A 17 11.32 0.44 5.20
C GLN A 17 12.26 1.41 5.91
N ALA A 18 12.47 2.59 5.35
CA ALA A 18 13.28 3.63 5.97
C ALA A 18 12.68 4.09 7.29
N ASP A 19 11.36 4.01 7.44
CA ASP A 19 10.65 4.37 8.67
C ASP A 19 10.44 3.15 9.59
N GLY A 20 11.03 2.02 9.26
CA GLY A 20 10.89 0.82 10.06
C GLY A 20 9.65 -0.01 9.76
N GLY A 21 8.91 0.35 8.71
CA GLY A 21 7.71 -0.38 8.28
C GLY A 21 7.92 -1.09 6.96
N ASP A 22 6.87 -1.72 6.47
CA ASP A 22 6.85 -2.37 5.16
C ASP A 22 5.41 -2.57 4.73
N VAL A 23 5.22 -2.92 3.47
CA VAL A 23 3.92 -3.26 2.92
C VAL A 23 4.06 -4.48 2.02
N GLU A 24 3.11 -5.41 2.15
CA GLU A 24 3.07 -6.61 1.32
C GLU A 24 1.82 -6.57 0.45
N PHE A 25 2.00 -6.85 -0.85
CA PHE A 25 0.88 -6.99 -1.76
C PHE A 25 0.13 -8.30 -1.47
N VAL A 26 -1.17 -8.22 -1.28
CA VAL A 26 -2.01 -9.40 -1.07
C VAL A 26 -2.79 -9.71 -2.33
N ASP A 27 -3.59 -8.77 -2.81
CA ASP A 27 -4.40 -8.99 -4.00
C ASP A 27 -4.92 -7.66 -4.54
N VAL A 28 -5.48 -7.72 -5.74
CA VAL A 28 -6.20 -6.59 -6.33
C VAL A 28 -7.44 -7.12 -7.03
N LYS A 29 -8.59 -6.51 -6.76
CA LYS A 29 -9.86 -6.92 -7.35
C LYS A 29 -10.74 -5.69 -7.54
N ASP A 30 -11.21 -5.50 -8.77
CA ASP A 30 -12.13 -4.40 -9.12
C ASP A 30 -11.60 -3.02 -8.72
N GLY A 31 -10.27 -2.83 -8.80
CA GLY A 31 -9.65 -1.57 -8.43
C GLY A 31 -9.37 -1.43 -6.93
N VAL A 32 -9.76 -2.42 -6.13
CA VAL A 32 -9.46 -2.45 -4.69
C VAL A 32 -8.17 -3.23 -4.49
N VAL A 33 -7.16 -2.56 -3.97
CA VAL A 33 -5.84 -3.16 -3.70
C VAL A 33 -5.80 -3.56 -2.23
N SER A 34 -5.58 -4.85 -1.99
CA SER A 34 -5.42 -5.37 -0.63
C SER A 34 -3.95 -5.49 -0.32
N VAL A 35 -3.53 -4.88 0.77
CA VAL A 35 -2.13 -4.89 1.22
C VAL A 35 -2.08 -5.24 2.69
N LYS A 36 -0.93 -5.70 3.12
CA LYS A 36 -0.67 -6.00 4.54
C LYS A 36 0.47 -5.11 5.01
N LEU A 37 0.17 -4.23 5.95
CA LEU A 37 1.19 -3.38 6.55
C LEU A 37 1.94 -4.16 7.63
N LYS A 38 3.24 -3.95 7.67
CA LYS A 38 4.13 -4.68 8.58
C LYS A 38 5.04 -3.71 9.34
N GLY A 39 5.65 -4.23 10.41
CA GLY A 39 6.60 -3.46 11.21
C GLY A 39 5.94 -2.31 11.94
N ALA A 40 6.60 -1.17 11.99
CA ALA A 40 6.09 0.01 12.66
C ALA A 40 4.75 0.48 12.09
N CYS A 41 4.49 0.21 10.81
CA CYS A 41 3.24 0.58 10.15
C CYS A 41 2.05 -0.19 10.70
N ALA A 42 2.27 -1.39 11.22
CA ALA A 42 1.19 -2.24 11.73
C ALA A 42 0.86 -1.93 13.19
N GLY A 43 1.75 -1.23 13.91
CA GLY A 43 1.62 -1.04 15.35
C GLY A 43 0.86 0.19 15.79
N CYS A 44 0.57 1.12 14.89
CA CYS A 44 -0.06 2.39 15.26
C CYS A 44 -1.28 2.67 14.37
N PRO A 45 -2.51 2.70 14.92
CA PRO A 45 -3.72 2.92 14.12
C PRO A 45 -3.70 4.22 13.32
N MET A 46 -3.20 5.30 13.92
CA MET A 46 -3.13 6.60 13.21
C MET A 46 -2.13 6.54 12.06
N SER A 47 -0.98 5.92 12.28
CA SER A 47 0.02 5.75 11.23
C SER A 47 -0.50 4.87 10.10
N GLN A 48 -1.30 3.86 10.43
CA GLN A 48 -1.90 2.99 9.42
C GLN A 48 -2.82 3.78 8.49
N MET A 49 -3.64 4.67 9.04
CA MET A 49 -4.54 5.49 8.23
C MET A 49 -3.76 6.44 7.33
N THR A 50 -2.75 7.10 7.86
CA THR A 50 -1.92 8.03 7.10
C THR A 50 -1.18 7.31 5.99
N LEU A 51 -0.59 6.16 6.30
CA LEU A 51 0.15 5.36 5.34
C LEU A 51 -0.78 4.79 4.26
N LYS A 52 -1.94 4.30 4.67
CA LYS A 52 -2.94 3.80 3.72
C LYS A 52 -3.33 4.88 2.72
N ASN A 53 -3.60 6.09 3.20
CA ASN A 53 -3.98 7.19 2.33
C ASN A 53 -2.84 7.61 1.40
N GLY A 54 -1.61 7.61 1.92
CA GLY A 54 -0.42 7.90 1.12
C GLY A 54 -0.18 6.87 0.04
N ILE A 55 -0.27 5.59 0.41
CA ILE A 55 -0.12 4.48 -0.52
C ILE A 55 -1.21 4.53 -1.59
N GLU A 56 -2.46 4.76 -1.18
CA GLU A 56 -3.57 4.87 -2.10
C GLU A 56 -3.34 5.97 -3.13
N ARG A 57 -2.91 7.14 -2.68
CA ARG A 57 -2.62 8.26 -3.57
C ARG A 57 -1.51 7.92 -4.55
N MET A 58 -0.42 7.33 -4.07
CA MET A 58 0.71 6.96 -4.91
C MET A 58 0.31 5.89 -5.93
N LEU A 59 -0.47 4.91 -5.51
CA LEU A 59 -0.96 3.87 -6.40
C LEU A 59 -1.90 4.42 -7.46
N LYS A 60 -2.79 5.35 -7.08
CA LYS A 60 -3.69 5.97 -8.05
C LYS A 60 -2.94 6.77 -9.10
N GLN A 61 -1.83 7.40 -8.72
CA GLN A 61 -0.99 8.14 -9.67
C GLN A 61 -0.26 7.20 -10.62
N ALA A 62 0.25 6.10 -10.10
CA ALA A 62 0.99 5.12 -10.89
C ALA A 62 0.05 4.24 -11.72
N VAL A 63 -1.11 3.87 -11.14
CA VAL A 63 -2.12 3.01 -11.76
C VAL A 63 -3.48 3.68 -11.61
N PRO A 64 -3.92 4.47 -12.60
CA PRO A 64 -5.20 5.20 -12.49
C PRO A 64 -6.41 4.30 -12.26
N GLU A 65 -6.29 3.02 -12.57
CA GLU A 65 -7.36 2.05 -12.39
C GLU A 65 -7.63 1.71 -10.93
N VAL A 66 -6.68 2.03 -10.04
CA VAL A 66 -6.84 1.78 -8.60
C VAL A 66 -7.88 2.75 -8.04
N LYS A 67 -8.87 2.20 -7.34
CA LYS A 67 -9.93 2.98 -6.71
C LYS A 67 -9.65 3.24 -5.24
N THR A 68 -9.20 2.20 -4.54
CA THR A 68 -8.91 2.31 -3.11
C THR A 68 -7.89 1.25 -2.71
N VAL A 69 -7.35 1.42 -1.51
CA VAL A 69 -6.40 0.47 -0.92
C VAL A 69 -6.94 0.05 0.43
N GLU A 70 -6.92 -1.24 0.71
CA GLU A 70 -7.34 -1.79 1.98
C GLU A 70 -6.17 -2.47 2.69
N ASN A 71 -6.10 -2.27 4.00
CA ASN A 71 -5.16 -2.99 4.83
C ASN A 71 -5.85 -4.24 5.37
N VAL A 72 -5.34 -5.40 4.98
CA VAL A 72 -5.84 -6.70 5.48
C VAL A 72 -4.82 -7.26 6.45
N ALA A 73 -5.27 -7.56 7.62
CA ALA A 73 -4.39 -8.06 8.68
C ALA A 73 -4.18 -9.56 8.56
#